data_778c61dab3e627cfeb57b6da0e4a6442
#
_entry.id   778c61dab3e627cfeb57b6da0e4a6442
#
_cell.length_a   1.000
_cell.length_b   1.000
_cell.length_c   1.000
_cell.angle_alpha   90.00
_cell.angle_beta   90.00
_cell.angle_gamma   90.00
#
_symmetry.space_group_name_H-M   'P 1'
#
loop_
_entity.id
_entity.type
_entity.pdbx_description
1 polymer ?
#
loop_
_entity_poly.entity_id
_entity_poly.type
_entity_poly.pdbx_seq_one_letter_code
_entity_poly.pdbx_strand_id
1 'polypeptide(L)'
;MNTKTPIKSRRGLSFFTGFIGAYLIPPALNNLFILLGFHNTLSATNTEYIAYATAGILLGISSMLIAPVHRGRILSYIIGSLVLMDAIAFFSGRLPLAFLIDRSVYFFAFSLSGVVSFFVLKESESTSEASTLD
;
A
#
# COMPACT_ATOMS: atom_id res chain seq x y z
N MET A 1 21.78 6.79 -22.78
CA MET A 1 21.99 5.72 -21.80
C MET A 1 20.65 5.23 -21.25
N ASN A 2 20.31 4.01 -21.58
CA ASN A 2 19.09 3.40 -21.06
C ASN A 2 19.32 2.90 -19.63
N THR A 3 19.01 3.73 -18.63
CA THR A 3 19.00 3.37 -17.22
C THR A 3 17.70 2.65 -16.86
N LYS A 4 17.28 1.66 -17.65
CA LYS A 4 16.14 0.83 -17.28
C LYS A 4 16.54 -0.06 -16.12
N THR A 5 15.97 0.21 -14.96
CA THR A 5 16.12 -0.66 -13.78
C THR A 5 15.72 -2.08 -14.15
N PRO A 6 16.52 -3.11 -13.81
CA PRO A 6 16.17 -4.48 -14.14
C PRO A 6 14.78 -4.88 -13.58
N ILE A 7 14.04 -5.70 -14.32
CA ILE A 7 12.69 -6.14 -13.93
C ILE A 7 12.68 -6.78 -12.54
N LYS A 8 13.69 -7.57 -12.19
CA LYS A 8 13.83 -8.17 -10.86
C LYS A 8 13.95 -7.12 -9.76
N SER A 9 14.74 -6.07 -9.99
CA SER A 9 14.92 -4.96 -9.06
C SER A 9 13.61 -4.20 -8.84
N ARG A 10 12.84 -3.96 -9.89
CA ARG A 10 11.54 -3.28 -9.78
C ARG A 10 10.49 -4.10 -9.03
N ARG A 11 10.49 -5.42 -9.19
CA ARG A 11 9.61 -6.29 -8.39
C ARG A 11 9.96 -6.23 -6.91
N GLY A 12 11.25 -6.32 -6.58
CA GLY A 12 11.73 -6.16 -5.22
C GLY A 12 11.37 -4.81 -4.64
N LEU A 13 11.57 -3.73 -5.41
CA LEU A 13 11.22 -2.38 -4.99
C LEU A 13 9.71 -2.23 -4.73
N SER A 14 8.88 -2.79 -5.58
CA SER A 14 7.41 -2.79 -5.39
C SER A 14 7.02 -3.51 -4.09
N PHE A 15 7.57 -4.69 -3.85
CA PHE A 15 7.33 -5.45 -2.62
C PHE A 15 7.78 -4.67 -1.38
N PHE A 16 8.99 -4.15 -1.40
CA PHE A 16 9.52 -3.39 -0.26
C PHE A 16 8.74 -2.10 -0.02
N THR A 17 8.32 -1.41 -1.07
CA THR A 17 7.47 -0.21 -0.94
C THR A 17 6.18 -0.53 -0.21
N GLY A 18 5.47 -1.58 -0.63
CA GLY A 18 4.24 -2.00 0.03
C GLY A 18 4.45 -2.54 1.44
N PHE A 19 5.46 -3.37 1.63
CA PHE A 19 5.71 -4.04 2.92
C PHE A 19 6.29 -3.10 3.98
N ILE A 20 7.40 -2.44 3.68
CA ILE A 20 8.06 -1.53 4.63
C ILE A 20 7.24 -0.25 4.80
N GLY A 21 6.69 0.27 3.71
CA GLY A 21 5.82 1.44 3.74
C GLY A 21 4.64 1.26 4.69
N ALA A 22 4.08 0.06 4.77
CA ALA A 22 2.97 -0.28 5.67
C ALA A 22 3.29 -0.04 7.15
N TYR A 23 4.55 -0.12 7.54
CA TYR A 23 4.99 0.11 8.92
C TYR A 23 5.45 1.55 9.16
N LEU A 24 6.00 2.23 8.15
CA LEU A 24 6.61 3.54 8.31
C LEU A 24 5.67 4.70 7.95
N ILE A 25 4.92 4.55 6.87
CA ILE A 25 4.13 5.67 6.31
C ILE A 25 2.90 6.01 7.15
N PRO A 26 2.06 5.07 7.62
CA PRO A 26 0.88 5.43 8.40
C PRO A 26 1.19 6.23 9.66
N PRO A 27 2.15 5.84 10.53
CA PRO A 27 2.51 6.65 11.69
C PRO A 27 3.08 8.01 11.32
N ALA A 28 3.88 8.09 10.24
CA ALA A 28 4.45 9.34 9.76
C ALA A 28 3.35 10.30 9.29
N LEU A 29 2.37 9.81 8.53
CA LEU A 29 1.22 10.61 8.10
C LEU A 29 0.35 11.05 9.27
N ASN A 30 0.13 10.17 10.25
CA ASN A 30 -0.61 10.54 11.45
C ASN A 30 0.06 11.71 12.18
N ASN A 31 1.37 11.62 12.38
CA ASN A 31 2.13 12.72 13.01
C ASN A 31 2.06 14.00 12.18
N LEU A 32 2.15 13.90 10.85
CA LEU A 32 2.03 15.05 9.97
C LEU A 32 0.64 15.69 10.09
N PHE A 33 -0.42 14.91 10.12
CA PHE A 33 -1.79 15.43 10.26
C PHE A 33 -2.01 16.10 11.63
N ILE A 34 -1.41 15.58 12.68
CA ILE A 34 -1.43 16.21 14.00
C ILE A 34 -0.71 17.57 13.95
N LEU A 35 0.46 17.64 13.33
CA LEU A 35 1.21 18.88 13.16
C LEU A 35 0.46 19.93 12.34
N LEU A 36 -0.31 19.49 11.34
CA LEU A 36 -1.14 20.38 10.52
C LEU A 36 -2.44 20.82 11.22
N GLY A 37 -2.69 20.36 12.44
CA GLY A 37 -3.82 20.78 13.24
C GLY A 37 -5.13 20.05 12.96
N PHE A 38 -5.11 18.92 12.25
CA PHE A 38 -6.32 18.13 12.00
C PHE A 38 -7.00 17.63 13.28
N HIS A 39 -6.23 17.44 14.35
CA HIS A 39 -6.75 17.04 15.66
C HIS A 39 -7.65 18.10 16.31
N ASN A 40 -7.60 19.35 15.85
CA ASN A 40 -8.48 20.42 16.35
C ASN A 40 -9.90 20.33 15.78
N THR A 41 -10.06 19.70 14.62
CA THR A 41 -11.34 19.54 13.93
C THR A 41 -11.87 18.13 13.97
N LEU A 42 -10.97 17.15 14.08
CA LEU A 42 -11.28 15.73 14.14
C LEU A 42 -10.75 15.15 15.44
N SER A 43 -11.42 14.11 15.96
CA SER A 43 -10.88 13.38 17.11
C SER A 43 -9.53 12.74 16.74
N ALA A 44 -8.69 12.48 17.75
CA ALA A 44 -7.40 11.79 17.54
C ALA A 44 -7.58 10.45 16.81
N THR A 45 -8.60 9.68 17.16
CA THR A 45 -8.93 8.40 16.55
C THR A 45 -9.28 8.55 15.06
N ASN A 46 -10.11 9.55 14.71
CA ASN A 46 -10.50 9.79 13.32
C ASN A 46 -9.31 10.26 12.48
N THR A 47 -8.44 11.10 13.04
CA THR A 47 -7.20 11.53 12.37
C THR A 47 -6.31 10.33 12.06
N GLU A 48 -6.17 9.41 12.99
CA GLU A 48 -5.41 8.17 12.83
C GLU A 48 -5.99 7.29 11.71
N TYR A 49 -7.30 7.07 11.69
CA TYR A 49 -7.96 6.29 10.62
C TYR A 49 -7.76 6.91 9.25
N ILE A 50 -7.88 8.22 9.13
CA ILE A 50 -7.64 8.94 7.87
C ILE A 50 -6.18 8.78 7.43
N ALA A 51 -5.23 8.87 8.35
CA ALA A 51 -3.81 8.66 8.06
C ALA A 51 -3.53 7.25 7.53
N TYR A 52 -4.07 6.22 8.20
CA TYR A 52 -3.91 4.83 7.77
C TYR A 52 -4.59 4.54 6.42
N ALA A 53 -5.78 5.08 6.21
CA ALA A 53 -6.49 4.94 4.93
C ALA A 53 -5.73 5.63 3.80
N THR A 54 -5.26 6.85 4.01
CA THR A 54 -4.47 7.61 3.02
C THR A 54 -3.17 6.89 2.69
N ALA A 55 -2.45 6.40 3.69
CA ALA A 55 -1.24 5.61 3.50
C ALA A 55 -1.52 4.34 2.68
N GLY A 56 -2.59 3.63 2.98
CA GLY A 56 -3.01 2.43 2.24
C GLY A 56 -3.27 2.72 0.77
N ILE A 57 -4.02 3.78 0.48
CA ILE A 57 -4.31 4.20 -0.89
C ILE A 57 -3.02 4.57 -1.64
N LEU A 58 -2.20 5.42 -1.06
CA LEU A 58 -0.95 5.87 -1.69
C LEU A 58 0.01 4.71 -1.96
N LEU A 59 0.19 3.83 -0.99
CA LEU A 59 1.11 2.70 -1.12
C LEU A 59 0.56 1.61 -2.04
N GLY A 60 -0.75 1.39 -2.06
CA GLY A 60 -1.38 0.47 -3.00
C GLY A 60 -1.17 0.90 -4.44
N ILE A 61 -1.41 2.17 -4.75
CA ILE A 61 -1.18 2.74 -6.07
C ILE A 61 0.31 2.70 -6.42
N SER A 62 1.18 3.18 -5.53
CA SER A 62 2.63 3.24 -5.76
C SER A 62 3.24 1.87 -6.01
N SER A 63 2.85 0.85 -5.23
CA SER A 63 3.34 -0.52 -5.40
C SER A 63 2.96 -1.08 -6.77
N MET A 64 1.74 -0.82 -7.23
CA MET A 64 1.29 -1.29 -8.54
C MET A 64 1.96 -0.54 -9.70
N LEU A 65 2.21 0.76 -9.54
CA LEU A 65 2.94 1.54 -10.55
C LEU A 65 4.41 1.11 -10.69
N ILE A 66 5.05 0.76 -9.57
CA ILE A 66 6.45 0.30 -9.57
C ILE A 66 6.58 -1.09 -10.17
N ALA A 67 5.59 -1.97 -9.94
CA ALA A 67 5.63 -3.33 -10.44
C ALA A 67 5.55 -3.38 -11.97
N PRO A 68 6.56 -3.94 -12.67
CA PRO A 68 6.57 -3.96 -14.13
C PRO A 68 5.67 -5.05 -14.71
N VAL A 69 5.60 -6.21 -14.05
CA VAL A 69 4.85 -7.40 -14.49
C VAL A 69 4.36 -8.18 -13.27
N HIS A 70 3.38 -9.06 -13.49
CA HIS A 70 2.82 -9.91 -12.43
C HIS A 70 2.33 -9.13 -11.20
N ARG A 71 1.71 -7.98 -11.44
CA ARG A 71 1.23 -7.07 -10.38
C ARG A 71 0.31 -7.76 -9.37
N GLY A 72 -0.58 -8.64 -9.84
CA GLY A 72 -1.47 -9.39 -8.98
C GLY A 72 -0.74 -10.32 -8.00
N ARG A 73 0.32 -10.98 -8.45
CA ARG A 73 1.16 -11.81 -7.58
C ARG A 73 1.90 -10.99 -6.54
N ILE A 74 2.47 -9.86 -6.95
CA ILE A 74 3.19 -8.97 -6.04
C ILE A 74 2.23 -8.42 -4.99
N LEU A 75 1.05 -7.98 -5.39
CA LEU A 75 0.01 -7.52 -4.47
C LEU A 75 -0.37 -8.61 -3.46
N SER A 76 -0.57 -9.84 -3.92
CA SER A 76 -0.88 -10.98 -3.05
C SER A 76 0.25 -11.28 -2.07
N TYR A 77 1.49 -11.20 -2.50
CA TYR A 77 2.66 -11.41 -1.62
C TYR A 77 2.78 -10.32 -0.56
N ILE A 78 2.55 -9.05 -0.93
CA ILE A 78 2.58 -7.94 0.03
C ILE A 78 1.49 -8.14 1.08
N ILE A 79 0.25 -8.37 0.66
CA ILE A 79 -0.89 -8.57 1.56
C ILE A 79 -0.67 -9.79 2.45
N GLY A 80 -0.28 -10.92 1.87
CA GLY A 80 -0.02 -12.15 2.62
C GLY A 80 1.08 -12.00 3.65
N SER A 81 2.17 -11.33 3.30
CA SER A 81 3.29 -11.06 4.22
C SER A 81 2.87 -10.16 5.37
N LEU A 82 2.09 -9.11 5.09
CA LEU A 82 1.60 -8.19 6.12
C LEU A 82 0.62 -8.88 7.07
N VAL A 83 -0.31 -9.66 6.53
CA VAL A 83 -1.26 -10.45 7.35
C VAL A 83 -0.51 -11.44 8.24
N LEU A 84 0.47 -12.14 7.68
CA LEU A 84 1.28 -13.10 8.45
C LEU A 84 2.04 -12.41 9.58
N MET A 85 2.71 -11.29 9.31
CA MET A 85 3.46 -10.55 10.31
C MET A 85 2.55 -9.99 11.41
N ASP A 86 1.40 -9.43 11.05
CA ASP A 86 0.45 -8.91 12.01
C ASP A 86 -0.18 -10.04 12.85
N ALA A 87 -0.45 -11.20 12.25
CA ALA A 87 -0.93 -12.38 12.98
C ALA A 87 0.12 -12.88 13.99
N ILE A 88 1.38 -12.99 13.60
CA ILE A 88 2.46 -13.39 14.50
C ILE A 88 2.59 -12.39 15.65
N ALA A 89 2.55 -11.09 15.36
CA ALA A 89 2.63 -10.05 16.38
C ALA A 89 1.43 -10.10 17.36
N PHE A 90 0.24 -10.35 16.84
CA PHE A 90 -0.97 -10.48 17.67
C PHE A 90 -0.91 -11.69 18.60
N PHE A 91 -0.60 -12.87 18.04
CA PHE A 91 -0.53 -14.11 18.83
C PHE A 91 0.62 -14.12 19.83
N SER A 92 1.69 -13.37 19.56
CA SER A 92 2.79 -13.20 20.53
C SER A 92 2.52 -12.13 21.60
N GLY A 93 1.32 -11.52 21.60
CA GLY A 93 0.91 -10.52 22.58
C GLY A 93 1.58 -9.15 22.44
N ARG A 94 2.24 -8.91 21.32
CA ARG A 94 2.95 -7.65 21.07
C ARG A 94 2.07 -6.57 20.45
N LEU A 95 0.92 -6.94 19.91
CA LEU A 95 0.03 -6.03 19.20
C LEU A 95 -1.28 -5.85 19.98
N PRO A 96 -1.62 -4.62 20.45
CA PRO A 96 -2.90 -4.37 21.07
C PRO A 96 -4.04 -4.39 20.06
N LEU A 97 -5.26 -4.74 20.52
CA LEU A 97 -6.45 -4.83 19.67
C LEU A 97 -6.75 -3.51 18.94
N ALA A 98 -6.56 -2.37 19.59
CA ALA A 98 -6.77 -1.05 18.96
C ALA A 98 -5.89 -0.85 17.73
N PHE A 99 -4.65 -1.32 17.78
CA PHE A 99 -3.73 -1.25 16.65
C PHE A 99 -4.15 -2.16 15.49
N LEU A 100 -4.79 -3.29 15.79
CA LEU A 100 -5.37 -4.18 14.78
C LEU A 100 -6.46 -3.51 13.96
N ILE A 101 -7.27 -2.65 14.59
CA ILE A 101 -8.31 -1.89 13.89
C ILE A 101 -7.68 -0.93 12.89
N ASP A 102 -6.66 -0.18 13.30
CA ASP A 102 -5.91 0.74 12.42
C ASP A 102 -5.26 -0.02 11.26
N ARG A 103 -4.66 -1.17 11.55
CA ARG A 103 -4.07 -2.04 10.52
C ARG A 103 -5.12 -2.55 9.55
N SER A 104 -6.32 -2.87 10.03
CA SER A 104 -7.42 -3.30 9.16
C SER A 104 -7.85 -2.20 8.19
N VAL A 105 -7.93 -0.95 8.65
CA VAL A 105 -8.23 0.20 7.80
C VAL A 105 -7.15 0.33 6.71
N TYR A 106 -5.89 0.23 7.07
CA TYR A 106 -4.78 0.25 6.12
C TYR A 106 -4.90 -0.88 5.09
N PHE A 107 -5.10 -2.11 5.53
CA PHE A 107 -5.24 -3.28 4.65
C PHE A 107 -6.37 -3.11 3.65
N PHE A 108 -7.52 -2.65 4.11
CA PHE A 108 -8.68 -2.45 3.26
C PHE A 108 -8.41 -1.41 2.19
N ALA A 109 -7.86 -0.25 2.58
CA ALA A 109 -7.51 0.83 1.66
C ALA A 109 -6.41 0.40 0.67
N PHE A 110 -5.39 -0.29 1.14
CA PHE A 110 -4.29 -0.80 0.32
C PHE A 110 -4.80 -1.83 -0.70
N SER A 111 -5.59 -2.80 -0.26
CA SER A 111 -6.13 -3.84 -1.12
C SER A 111 -7.06 -3.27 -2.18
N LEU A 112 -7.95 -2.37 -1.79
CA LEU A 112 -8.89 -1.74 -2.72
C LEU A 112 -8.16 -0.90 -3.76
N SER A 113 -7.24 -0.04 -3.35
CA SER A 113 -6.47 0.80 -4.27
C SER A 113 -5.53 -0.02 -5.16
N GLY A 114 -4.94 -1.07 -4.62
CA GLY A 114 -4.10 -1.99 -5.38
C GLY A 114 -4.88 -2.74 -6.45
N VAL A 115 -6.05 -3.24 -6.13
CA VAL A 115 -6.93 -3.92 -7.09
C VAL A 115 -7.41 -2.95 -8.18
N VAL A 116 -7.86 -1.77 -7.81
CA VAL A 116 -8.29 -0.73 -8.78
C VAL A 116 -7.13 -0.37 -9.70
N SER A 117 -5.95 -0.12 -9.15
CA SER A 117 -4.75 0.19 -9.94
C SER A 117 -4.36 -0.96 -10.86
N PHE A 118 -4.47 -2.19 -10.41
CA PHE A 118 -4.23 -3.38 -11.23
C PHE A 118 -5.12 -3.41 -12.47
N PHE A 119 -6.43 -3.18 -12.31
CA PHE A 119 -7.37 -3.18 -13.43
C PHE A 119 -7.14 -1.99 -14.36
N VAL A 120 -6.90 -0.80 -13.84
CA VAL A 120 -6.63 0.40 -14.65
C VAL A 120 -5.36 0.22 -15.49
N LEU A 121 -4.29 -0.29 -14.89
CA LEU A 121 -3.03 -0.53 -15.61
C LEU A 121 -3.16 -1.65 -16.65
N LYS A 122 -3.97 -2.67 -16.36
CA LYS A 122 -4.25 -3.74 -17.31
C LYS A 122 -5.01 -3.23 -18.54
N GLU A 123 -6.02 -2.40 -18.36
CA GLU A 123 -6.76 -1.77 -19.46
C GLU A 123 -5.86 -0.86 -20.30
N SER A 124 -5.01 -0.07 -19.67
CA SER A 124 -4.05 0.81 -20.34
C SER A 124 -3.07 0.01 -21.21
N GLU A 125 -2.55 -1.09 -20.72
CA GLU A 125 -1.67 -1.98 -21.49
C GLU A 125 -2.40 -2.61 -22.68
N SER A 126 -3.62 -3.08 -22.49
CA SER A 126 -4.46 -3.64 -23.55
C SER A 126 -4.74 -2.63 -24.67
N THR A 127 -5.05 -1.39 -24.32
CA THR A 127 -5.30 -0.30 -25.27
C THR A 127 -4.01 0.06 -26.03
N SER A 128 -2.87 0.09 -25.36
CA SER A 128 -1.56 0.35 -25.97
C SER A 128 -1.18 -0.75 -26.98
N GLU A 129 -1.39 -2.00 -26.64
CA GLU A 129 -1.14 -3.13 -27.56
C GLU A 129 -2.06 -3.07 -28.78
N ALA A 130 -3.34 -2.76 -28.61
CA ALA A 130 -4.28 -2.60 -29.71
C ALA A 130 -3.85 -1.46 -30.66
N SER A 131 -3.31 -0.35 -30.15
CA SER A 131 -2.87 0.77 -30.97
C SER A 131 -1.58 0.47 -31.73
N THR A 132 -0.74 -0.46 -31.26
CA THR A 132 0.50 -0.85 -31.97
C THR A 132 0.29 -1.88 -33.07
N LEU A 133 -0.88 -2.57 -33.09
CA LEU A 133 -1.25 -3.55 -34.11
C LEU A 133 -1.89 -2.91 -35.35
N ASP A 134 -2.32 -1.68 -35.27
CA ASP A 134 -2.85 -0.91 -36.37
C ASP A 134 -1.74 -0.07 -37.05
#